data_c85f9656300362c1ec7dd11eb664d022
#
_entry.id   c85f9656300362c1ec7dd11eb664d022
#
_cell.length_a   1.000
_cell.length_b   1.000
_cell.length_c   1.000
_cell.angle_alpha   90.00
_cell.angle_beta   90.00
_cell.angle_gamma   90.00
#
_symmetry.space_group_name_H-M   'P 1'
#
loop_
_entity.id
_entity.type
_entity.pdbx_description
1 polymer ?
#
loop_
_entity_poly.entity_id
_entity_poly.type
_entity_poly.pdbx_seq_one_letter_code
_entity_poly.pdbx_strand_id
1 'polypeptide(L)'
;MRKKIVAGNWKMNTLPAEGVELAKGVVADRGEVCSCVNFIVCPPFTHLAMVAEALKGSDVALGAQDCATEAKGAYTGEIAASMIAALGCKYVILGHSERRQYYGETSATLNKKMAQAYANGLIPIYCVGENLDEREAGKHFDVVKAQIEEVVYNLTEEQYKNLVIAYEPVWAIGTGKTASAEQAQEIHAYIRQVLAAKFGAAAQETAILYGGSCKPSNAAEIFAKEDVDGGLIGGAALKAEDFLAIGKGFSK
;
A
#
# COMPACT_ATOMS: atom_id res chain seq x y z
N MET A 1 10.54 -14.85 7.77
CA MET A 1 10.20 -14.79 6.30
C MET A 1 9.25 -13.61 6.10
N ARG A 2 9.54 -12.70 5.16
CA ARG A 2 8.72 -11.51 4.91
C ARG A 2 7.29 -11.88 4.51
N LYS A 3 6.33 -11.03 4.90
CA LYS A 3 4.92 -11.20 4.53
C LYS A 3 4.75 -10.94 3.03
N LYS A 4 4.09 -11.84 2.33
CA LYS A 4 3.62 -11.64 0.95
C LYS A 4 2.29 -10.89 1.01
N ILE A 5 2.19 -9.71 0.39
CA ILE A 5 1.02 -8.84 0.50
C ILE A 5 0.56 -8.39 -0.89
N VAL A 6 -0.74 -8.55 -1.16
CA VAL A 6 -1.40 -7.98 -2.34
C VAL A 6 -2.50 -7.05 -1.84
N ALA A 7 -2.24 -5.74 -1.92
CA ALA A 7 -3.15 -4.70 -1.45
C ALA A 7 -3.84 -4.02 -2.63
N GLY A 8 -5.17 -4.03 -2.66
CA GLY A 8 -5.99 -3.41 -3.70
C GLY A 8 -6.38 -1.99 -3.30
N ASN A 9 -5.74 -1.00 -3.89
CA ASN A 9 -6.16 0.40 -3.80
C ASN A 9 -7.24 0.66 -4.88
N TRP A 10 -8.50 0.71 -4.46
CA TRP A 10 -9.61 0.94 -5.39
C TRP A 10 -9.69 2.38 -5.89
N LYS A 11 -8.93 3.29 -5.25
CA LYS A 11 -8.94 4.73 -5.54
C LYS A 11 -10.36 5.28 -5.47
N MET A 12 -10.71 6.25 -6.29
CA MET A 12 -12.04 6.86 -6.36
C MET A 12 -12.89 6.13 -7.42
N ASN A 13 -13.17 4.85 -7.18
CA ASN A 13 -13.97 4.02 -8.08
C ASN A 13 -15.05 3.28 -7.32
N THR A 14 -16.04 2.79 -8.08
CA THR A 14 -17.22 2.04 -7.64
C THR A 14 -18.24 2.88 -6.84
N LEU A 15 -19.47 2.45 -6.89
CA LEU A 15 -20.51 2.81 -5.94
C LEU A 15 -20.51 1.82 -4.77
N PRO A 16 -21.08 2.15 -3.60
CA PRO A 16 -21.03 1.26 -2.43
C PRO A 16 -21.53 -0.16 -2.69
N ALA A 17 -22.62 -0.33 -3.44
CA ALA A 17 -23.15 -1.65 -3.78
C ALA A 17 -22.20 -2.45 -4.68
N GLU A 18 -21.58 -1.80 -5.67
CA GLU A 18 -20.60 -2.42 -6.56
C GLU A 18 -19.35 -2.84 -5.77
N GLY A 19 -18.91 -2.00 -4.82
CA GLY A 19 -17.79 -2.31 -3.93
C GLY A 19 -18.06 -3.52 -3.05
N VAL A 20 -19.30 -3.69 -2.57
CA VAL A 20 -19.71 -4.89 -1.81
C VAL A 20 -19.64 -6.14 -2.70
N GLU A 21 -20.14 -6.09 -3.91
CA GLU A 21 -20.08 -7.24 -4.83
C GLU A 21 -18.64 -7.58 -5.23
N LEU A 22 -17.80 -6.57 -5.44
CA LEU A 22 -16.37 -6.79 -5.67
C LEU A 22 -15.69 -7.48 -4.48
N ALA A 23 -15.96 -7.02 -3.24
CA ALA A 23 -15.42 -7.65 -2.03
C ALA A 23 -15.89 -9.10 -1.88
N LYS A 24 -17.17 -9.38 -2.12
CA LYS A 24 -17.73 -10.75 -2.11
C LYS A 24 -17.04 -11.64 -3.14
N GLY A 25 -16.81 -11.14 -4.35
CA GLY A 25 -16.07 -11.87 -5.38
C GLY A 25 -14.66 -12.23 -4.93
N VAL A 26 -13.94 -11.30 -4.29
CA VAL A 26 -12.61 -11.59 -3.73
C VAL A 26 -12.69 -12.66 -2.65
N VAL A 27 -13.67 -12.62 -1.75
CA VAL A 27 -13.84 -13.61 -0.68
C VAL A 27 -14.21 -14.98 -1.24
N ALA A 28 -15.11 -15.05 -2.24
CA ALA A 28 -15.61 -16.31 -2.81
C ALA A 28 -14.46 -17.17 -3.36
N ASP A 29 -13.55 -16.56 -4.10
CA ASP A 29 -12.47 -17.27 -4.80
C ASP A 29 -11.11 -17.17 -4.06
N ARG A 30 -11.10 -16.60 -2.85
CA ARG A 30 -9.89 -16.44 -2.03
C ARG A 30 -9.15 -17.77 -1.79
N GLY A 31 -9.91 -18.84 -1.63
CA GLY A 31 -9.37 -20.19 -1.40
C GLY A 31 -8.55 -20.78 -2.56
N GLU A 32 -8.62 -20.19 -3.74
CA GLU A 32 -7.82 -20.59 -4.91
C GLU A 32 -6.37 -20.09 -4.85
N VAL A 33 -6.06 -19.18 -3.93
CA VAL A 33 -4.72 -18.61 -3.75
C VAL A 33 -4.10 -19.11 -2.46
N CYS A 34 -2.78 -19.38 -2.47
CA CYS A 34 -2.03 -19.79 -1.29
C CYS A 34 -2.37 -18.92 -0.07
N SER A 35 -2.63 -19.54 1.08
CA SER A 35 -2.84 -18.85 2.36
C SER A 35 -1.60 -18.05 2.83
N CYS A 36 -0.46 -18.27 2.20
CA CYS A 36 0.77 -17.52 2.44
C CYS A 36 0.71 -16.06 1.93
N VAL A 37 -0.28 -15.72 1.09
CA VAL A 37 -0.49 -14.37 0.54
C VAL A 37 -1.56 -13.65 1.34
N ASN A 38 -1.23 -12.48 1.87
CA ASN A 38 -2.17 -11.62 2.60
C ASN A 38 -2.84 -10.66 1.61
N PHE A 39 -4.16 -10.76 1.47
CA PHE A 39 -4.93 -9.83 0.67
C PHE A 39 -5.49 -8.69 1.53
N ILE A 40 -5.39 -7.47 0.99
CA ILE A 40 -5.95 -6.26 1.61
C ILE A 40 -6.80 -5.55 0.55
N VAL A 41 -8.00 -5.13 0.89
CA VAL A 41 -8.81 -4.26 0.03
C VAL A 41 -8.95 -2.89 0.68
N CYS A 42 -8.68 -1.83 -0.10
CA CYS A 42 -8.74 -0.44 0.36
C CYS A 42 -9.77 0.33 -0.51
N PRO A 43 -11.07 0.21 -0.17
CA PRO A 43 -12.15 0.91 -0.87
C PRO A 43 -12.22 2.40 -0.47
N PRO A 44 -13.00 3.24 -1.18
CA PRO A 44 -13.37 4.58 -0.73
C PRO A 44 -14.01 4.57 0.66
N PHE A 45 -13.89 5.66 1.41
CA PHE A 45 -14.43 5.78 2.77
C PHE A 45 -15.93 5.46 2.86
N THR A 46 -16.71 5.85 1.84
CA THR A 46 -18.15 5.61 1.74
C THR A 46 -18.54 4.13 1.72
N HIS A 47 -17.60 3.24 1.42
CA HIS A 47 -17.83 1.80 1.30
C HIS A 47 -17.38 1.01 2.53
N LEU A 48 -16.52 1.59 3.39
CA LEU A 48 -15.79 0.86 4.42
C LEU A 48 -16.69 0.00 5.30
N ALA A 49 -17.77 0.56 5.84
CA ALA A 49 -18.69 -0.17 6.71
C ALA A 49 -19.34 -1.37 6.00
N MET A 50 -19.78 -1.19 4.77
CA MET A 50 -20.45 -2.24 3.99
C MET A 50 -19.47 -3.32 3.53
N VAL A 51 -18.26 -2.91 3.14
CA VAL A 51 -17.19 -3.85 2.74
C VAL A 51 -16.71 -4.62 3.97
N ALA A 52 -16.59 -3.99 5.15
CA ALA A 52 -16.27 -4.68 6.40
C ALA A 52 -17.23 -5.86 6.68
N GLU A 53 -18.53 -5.65 6.47
CA GLU A 53 -19.54 -6.72 6.60
C GLU A 53 -19.33 -7.84 5.57
N ALA A 54 -19.04 -7.47 4.31
CA ALA A 54 -18.82 -8.45 3.24
C ALA A 54 -17.56 -9.30 3.46
N LEU A 55 -16.56 -8.80 4.21
CA LEU A 55 -15.31 -9.49 4.51
C LEU A 55 -15.39 -10.36 5.77
N LYS A 56 -16.48 -10.32 6.55
CA LYS A 56 -16.61 -11.11 7.78
C LYS A 56 -16.40 -12.60 7.55
N GLY A 57 -15.59 -13.20 8.40
CA GLY A 57 -15.26 -14.63 8.32
C GLY A 57 -14.20 -15.00 7.28
N SER A 58 -13.68 -14.03 6.52
CA SER A 58 -12.56 -14.23 5.59
C SER A 58 -11.22 -13.78 6.18
N ASP A 59 -10.12 -14.17 5.55
CA ASP A 59 -8.77 -13.73 5.86
C ASP A 59 -8.37 -12.45 5.09
N VAL A 60 -9.25 -11.91 4.24
CA VAL A 60 -9.03 -10.67 3.50
C VAL A 60 -9.14 -9.48 4.45
N ALA A 61 -8.07 -8.70 4.56
CA ALA A 61 -8.04 -7.55 5.45
C ALA A 61 -8.66 -6.31 4.79
N LEU A 62 -9.27 -5.46 5.62
CA LEU A 62 -9.75 -4.14 5.22
C LEU A 62 -8.68 -3.08 5.49
N GLY A 63 -8.49 -2.17 4.54
CA GLY A 63 -7.65 -0.98 4.67
C GLY A 63 -8.40 0.28 4.23
N ALA A 64 -7.90 1.43 4.66
CA ALA A 64 -8.38 2.73 4.20
C ALA A 64 -7.38 3.37 3.26
N GLN A 65 -7.84 4.33 2.43
CA GLN A 65 -7.00 5.00 1.44
C GLN A 65 -6.25 6.22 2.00
N ASP A 66 -6.61 6.69 3.19
CA ASP A 66 -6.00 7.81 3.91
C ASP A 66 -6.56 7.91 5.33
N CYS A 67 -6.01 8.82 6.16
CA CYS A 67 -6.62 9.31 7.40
C CYS A 67 -6.26 10.78 7.64
N ALA A 68 -7.01 11.44 8.53
CA ALA A 68 -6.72 12.81 8.94
C ALA A 68 -5.44 12.92 9.80
N THR A 69 -4.86 14.12 9.84
CA THR A 69 -3.74 14.47 10.73
C THR A 69 -4.16 14.63 12.19
N GLU A 70 -5.45 14.83 12.43
CA GLU A 70 -6.02 15.17 13.74
C GLU A 70 -6.89 14.04 14.27
N ALA A 71 -6.91 13.88 15.59
CA ALA A 71 -7.64 12.81 16.24
C ALA A 71 -9.18 13.03 16.19
N LYS A 72 -9.61 14.28 16.29
CA LYS A 72 -11.02 14.72 16.29
C LYS A 72 -11.10 16.24 16.24
N GLY A 73 -12.30 16.78 15.97
CA GLY A 73 -12.56 18.20 16.14
C GLY A 73 -13.20 18.88 14.92
N ALA A 74 -12.98 20.18 14.79
CA ALA A 74 -13.57 21.00 13.75
C ALA A 74 -12.79 20.90 12.43
N TYR A 75 -12.85 19.72 11.81
CA TYR A 75 -12.17 19.37 10.55
C TYR A 75 -13.20 18.79 9.58
N THR A 76 -14.14 19.63 9.16
CA THR A 76 -15.26 19.23 8.30
C THR A 76 -14.78 18.51 7.03
N GLY A 77 -15.26 17.28 6.82
CA GLY A 77 -14.90 16.44 5.67
C GLY A 77 -13.76 15.45 5.92
N GLU A 78 -12.99 15.59 7.01
CA GLU A 78 -11.89 14.70 7.35
C GLU A 78 -12.37 13.43 8.08
N ILE A 79 -11.61 12.34 7.92
CA ILE A 79 -11.88 11.04 8.54
C ILE A 79 -10.73 10.71 9.49
N ALA A 80 -11.02 10.68 10.79
CA ALA A 80 -10.02 10.35 11.80
C ALA A 80 -9.61 8.87 11.74
N ALA A 81 -8.35 8.58 12.11
CA ALA A 81 -7.84 7.21 12.17
C ALA A 81 -8.67 6.31 13.11
N SER A 82 -9.19 6.87 14.22
CA SER A 82 -10.09 6.16 15.15
C SER A 82 -11.40 5.72 14.48
N MET A 83 -11.98 6.53 13.58
CA MET A 83 -13.18 6.18 12.83
C MET A 83 -12.93 5.00 11.89
N ILE A 84 -11.78 5.00 11.24
CA ILE A 84 -11.34 3.93 10.33
C ILE A 84 -11.13 2.63 11.11
N ALA A 85 -10.40 2.69 12.21
CA ALA A 85 -10.14 1.54 13.08
C ALA A 85 -11.42 0.94 13.65
N ALA A 86 -12.40 1.78 14.05
CA ALA A 86 -13.70 1.35 14.57
C ALA A 86 -14.52 0.55 13.55
N LEU A 87 -14.27 0.73 12.24
CA LEU A 87 -14.88 -0.07 11.17
C LEU A 87 -14.15 -1.39 10.89
N GLY A 88 -13.10 -1.73 11.66
CA GLY A 88 -12.33 -2.95 11.50
C GLY A 88 -11.21 -2.88 10.47
N CYS A 89 -10.87 -1.69 9.97
CA CYS A 89 -9.69 -1.52 9.15
C CYS A 89 -8.44 -1.89 9.94
N LYS A 90 -7.55 -2.66 9.32
CA LYS A 90 -6.22 -3.00 9.85
C LYS A 90 -5.12 -2.18 9.22
N TYR A 91 -5.32 -1.70 8.00
CA TYR A 91 -4.31 -0.98 7.22
C TYR A 91 -4.80 0.40 6.82
N VAL A 92 -3.85 1.28 6.53
CA VAL A 92 -4.12 2.60 5.94
C VAL A 92 -3.02 2.97 4.97
N ILE A 93 -3.38 3.38 3.75
CA ILE A 93 -2.44 3.91 2.76
C ILE A 93 -2.11 5.35 3.13
N LEU A 94 -0.82 5.70 3.23
CA LEU A 94 -0.36 7.04 3.55
C LEU A 94 0.71 7.50 2.55
N GLY A 95 0.62 8.74 2.09
CA GLY A 95 1.60 9.34 1.19
C GLY A 95 1.52 8.84 -0.25
N HIS A 96 0.38 8.27 -0.68
CA HIS A 96 0.18 7.87 -2.08
C HIS A 96 0.49 9.04 -3.03
N SER A 97 1.12 8.76 -4.16
CA SER A 97 1.57 9.78 -5.14
C SER A 97 0.48 10.76 -5.55
N GLU A 98 -0.75 10.29 -5.75
CA GLU A 98 -1.90 11.15 -6.05
C GLU A 98 -2.18 12.16 -4.93
N ARG A 99 -2.01 11.77 -3.66
CA ARG A 99 -2.21 12.69 -2.54
C ARG A 99 -1.09 13.70 -2.39
N ARG A 100 0.14 13.31 -2.67
CA ARG A 100 1.27 14.24 -2.72
C ARG A 100 1.08 15.26 -3.85
N GLN A 101 0.67 14.78 -5.03
CA GLN A 101 0.53 15.61 -6.23
C GLN A 101 -0.71 16.53 -6.19
N TYR A 102 -1.88 16.00 -5.81
CA TYR A 102 -3.15 16.73 -5.96
C TYR A 102 -3.60 17.41 -4.68
N TYR A 103 -3.18 16.94 -3.52
CA TYR A 103 -3.61 17.44 -2.21
C TYR A 103 -2.47 17.99 -1.35
N GLY A 104 -1.26 18.09 -1.92
CA GLY A 104 -0.12 18.74 -1.28
C GLY A 104 0.35 18.03 0.00
N GLU A 105 0.23 16.71 0.09
CA GLU A 105 0.77 15.97 1.23
C GLU A 105 2.30 16.10 1.29
N THR A 106 2.80 16.51 2.44
CA THR A 106 4.21 16.69 2.75
C THR A 106 4.67 15.70 3.81
N SER A 107 5.97 15.54 3.97
CA SER A 107 6.54 14.72 5.07
C SER A 107 6.06 15.19 6.45
N ALA A 108 5.84 16.50 6.64
CA ALA A 108 5.31 17.04 7.89
C ALA A 108 3.87 16.58 8.16
N THR A 109 2.99 16.59 7.14
CA THR A 109 1.62 16.08 7.28
C THR A 109 1.61 14.57 7.44
N LEU A 110 2.48 13.86 6.73
CA LEU A 110 2.58 12.41 6.80
C LEU A 110 3.09 11.92 8.16
N ASN A 111 4.03 12.60 8.80
CA ASN A 111 4.44 12.31 10.17
C ASN A 111 3.25 12.37 11.15
N LYS A 112 2.37 13.37 11.02
CA LYS A 112 1.16 13.45 11.84
C LYS A 112 0.20 12.30 11.56
N LYS A 113 -0.03 11.96 10.29
CA LYS A 113 -0.90 10.84 9.90
C LYS A 113 -0.34 9.49 10.39
N MET A 114 0.97 9.27 10.31
CA MET A 114 1.64 8.08 10.86
C MET A 114 1.38 7.97 12.36
N ALA A 115 1.53 9.07 13.11
CA ALA A 115 1.24 9.09 14.54
C ALA A 115 -0.22 8.73 14.85
N GLN A 116 -1.19 9.27 14.08
CA GLN A 116 -2.61 8.93 14.24
C GLN A 116 -2.90 7.46 13.90
N ALA A 117 -2.30 6.93 12.84
CA ALA A 117 -2.47 5.54 12.45
C ALA A 117 -1.98 4.59 13.56
N TYR A 118 -0.76 4.77 14.06
CA TYR A 118 -0.22 3.94 15.13
C TYR A 118 -0.97 4.08 16.45
N ALA A 119 -1.39 5.30 16.82
CA ALA A 119 -2.19 5.54 18.03
C ALA A 119 -3.54 4.79 18.02
N ASN A 120 -4.02 4.41 16.84
CA ASN A 120 -5.29 3.68 16.66
C ASN A 120 -5.09 2.22 16.18
N GLY A 121 -3.87 1.68 16.26
CA GLY A 121 -3.56 0.29 15.92
C GLY A 121 -3.63 -0.04 14.43
N LEU A 122 -3.62 0.97 13.55
CA LEU A 122 -3.56 0.78 12.11
C LEU A 122 -2.11 0.51 11.66
N ILE A 123 -1.97 -0.31 10.64
CA ILE A 123 -0.69 -0.60 9.99
C ILE A 123 -0.58 0.30 8.75
N PRO A 124 0.36 1.27 8.71
CA PRO A 124 0.55 2.08 7.53
C PRO A 124 1.12 1.28 6.36
N ILE A 125 0.56 1.50 5.16
CA ILE A 125 1.20 1.22 3.87
C ILE A 125 1.74 2.55 3.38
N TYR A 126 3.01 2.82 3.68
CA TYR A 126 3.64 4.11 3.39
C TYR A 126 4.19 4.13 1.97
N CYS A 127 3.68 5.04 1.15
CA CYS A 127 4.05 5.17 -0.25
C CYS A 127 5.22 6.12 -0.45
N VAL A 128 6.19 5.67 -1.22
CA VAL A 128 7.36 6.44 -1.66
C VAL A 128 7.58 6.24 -3.15
N GLY A 129 8.14 7.22 -3.82
CA GLY A 129 8.44 7.11 -5.25
C GLY A 129 8.78 8.44 -5.89
N GLU A 130 9.40 8.37 -7.05
CA GLU A 130 9.85 9.48 -7.85
C GLU A 130 8.96 9.73 -9.07
N ASN A 131 8.90 10.98 -9.51
CA ASN A 131 8.28 11.37 -10.77
C ASN A 131 9.24 11.20 -11.97
N LEU A 132 8.75 11.50 -13.18
CA LEU A 132 9.53 11.32 -14.41
C LEU A 132 10.76 12.23 -14.45
N ASP A 133 10.61 13.50 -14.10
CA ASP A 133 11.71 14.47 -14.16
C ASP A 133 12.84 14.09 -13.18
N GLU A 134 12.47 13.61 -11.98
CA GLU A 134 13.41 13.11 -10.99
C GLU A 134 14.13 11.85 -11.46
N ARG A 135 13.41 10.96 -12.15
CA ARG A 135 13.98 9.74 -12.73
C ARG A 135 14.97 10.07 -13.86
N GLU A 136 14.58 10.93 -14.81
CA GLU A 136 15.43 11.33 -15.94
C GLU A 136 16.65 12.14 -15.48
N ALA A 137 16.53 12.89 -14.39
CA ALA A 137 17.65 13.58 -13.75
C ALA A 137 18.58 12.66 -12.94
N GLY A 138 18.29 11.35 -12.85
CA GLY A 138 19.06 10.39 -12.05
C GLY A 138 18.91 10.57 -10.54
N LYS A 139 17.90 11.31 -10.06
CA LYS A 139 17.68 11.67 -8.64
C LYS A 139 16.74 10.71 -7.91
N HIS A 140 16.24 9.67 -8.54
CA HIS A 140 15.24 8.77 -7.99
C HIS A 140 15.65 8.12 -6.67
N PHE A 141 16.93 7.77 -6.51
CA PHE A 141 17.44 7.24 -5.24
C PHE A 141 17.40 8.29 -4.12
N ASP A 142 17.83 9.52 -4.41
CA ASP A 142 17.85 10.61 -3.42
C ASP A 142 16.42 10.98 -2.98
N VAL A 143 15.49 11.03 -3.92
CA VAL A 143 14.06 11.31 -3.62
C VAL A 143 13.47 10.25 -2.72
N VAL A 144 13.62 8.98 -3.07
CA VAL A 144 13.08 7.86 -2.28
C VAL A 144 13.74 7.81 -0.90
N LYS A 145 15.05 8.03 -0.83
CA LYS A 145 15.78 8.12 0.44
C LYS A 145 15.22 9.24 1.32
N ALA A 146 15.09 10.45 0.79
CA ALA A 146 14.58 11.60 1.53
C ALA A 146 13.16 11.33 2.08
N GLN A 147 12.25 10.78 1.26
CA GLN A 147 10.90 10.43 1.68
C GLN A 147 10.90 9.40 2.84
N ILE A 148 11.83 8.44 2.84
CA ILE A 148 11.97 7.47 3.92
C ILE A 148 12.56 8.14 5.17
N GLU A 149 13.66 8.87 5.02
CA GLU A 149 14.37 9.50 6.16
C GLU A 149 13.48 10.52 6.89
N GLU A 150 12.74 11.34 6.16
CA GLU A 150 11.87 12.38 6.71
C GLU A 150 10.66 11.85 7.48
N VAL A 151 10.22 10.62 7.22
CA VAL A 151 9.01 10.04 7.84
C VAL A 151 9.33 8.77 8.61
N VAL A 152 9.92 7.76 7.97
CA VAL A 152 10.11 6.44 8.58
C VAL A 152 11.16 6.47 9.68
N TYR A 153 12.19 7.31 9.56
CA TYR A 153 13.23 7.42 10.59
C TYR A 153 12.74 8.03 11.92
N ASN A 154 11.56 8.65 11.92
CA ASN A 154 10.92 9.17 13.12
C ASN A 154 10.14 8.11 13.92
N LEU A 155 10.02 6.89 13.38
CA LEU A 155 9.31 5.79 14.04
C LEU A 155 10.14 5.18 15.16
N THR A 156 9.48 4.73 16.22
CA THR A 156 10.08 3.83 17.21
C THR A 156 10.29 2.44 16.59
N GLU A 157 11.16 1.62 17.19
CA GLU A 157 11.37 0.23 16.75
C GLU A 157 10.08 -0.60 16.77
N GLU A 158 9.18 -0.36 17.73
CA GLU A 158 7.90 -1.05 17.83
C GLU A 158 6.95 -0.66 16.70
N GLN A 159 6.87 0.64 16.40
CA GLN A 159 6.08 1.14 15.26
C GLN A 159 6.61 0.59 13.94
N TYR A 160 7.93 0.60 13.77
CA TYR A 160 8.57 0.13 12.55
C TYR A 160 8.26 -1.34 12.22
N LYS A 161 8.13 -2.22 13.23
CA LYS A 161 7.75 -3.64 13.03
C LYS A 161 6.39 -3.82 12.34
N ASN A 162 5.53 -2.81 12.43
CA ASN A 162 4.20 -2.80 11.84
C ASN A 162 4.10 -1.81 10.66
N LEU A 163 5.15 -1.70 9.85
CA LEU A 163 5.21 -0.88 8.67
C LEU A 163 5.22 -1.74 7.41
N VAL A 164 4.49 -1.29 6.39
CA VAL A 164 4.61 -1.77 5.02
C VAL A 164 5.03 -0.59 4.15
N ILE A 165 6.00 -0.78 3.26
CA ILE A 165 6.40 0.22 2.27
C ILE A 165 5.76 -0.13 0.93
N ALA A 166 5.31 0.88 0.17
CA ALA A 166 4.93 0.72 -1.22
C ALA A 166 5.79 1.65 -2.09
N TYR A 167 6.51 1.09 -3.04
CA TYR A 167 7.26 1.87 -4.02
C TYR A 167 6.40 2.16 -5.23
N GLU A 168 6.21 3.42 -5.54
CA GLU A 168 5.45 3.90 -6.68
C GLU A 168 6.40 4.54 -7.73
N PRO A 169 6.70 3.87 -8.86
CA PRO A 169 7.28 4.53 -10.02
C PRO A 169 6.22 5.47 -10.62
N VAL A 170 6.12 6.73 -10.12
CA VAL A 170 5.02 7.65 -10.46
C VAL A 170 4.93 7.89 -11.96
N TRP A 171 6.07 7.88 -12.65
CA TRP A 171 6.18 7.98 -14.11
C TRP A 171 5.54 6.81 -14.88
N ALA A 172 5.28 5.69 -14.20
CA ALA A 172 4.66 4.50 -14.78
C ALA A 172 3.19 4.31 -14.34
N ILE A 173 2.65 5.17 -13.44
CA ILE A 173 1.28 5.03 -12.95
C ILE A 173 0.31 5.72 -13.92
N GLY A 174 -0.62 4.95 -14.51
CA GLY A 174 -1.65 5.50 -15.41
C GLY A 174 -1.16 5.98 -16.76
N THR A 175 0.13 5.84 -17.07
CA THR A 175 0.75 6.32 -18.32
C THR A 175 0.81 5.27 -19.42
N GLY A 176 0.48 4.03 -19.12
CA GLY A 176 0.70 2.88 -20.01
C GLY A 176 2.15 2.36 -20.01
N LYS A 177 3.09 3.07 -19.37
CA LYS A 177 4.45 2.58 -19.14
C LYS A 177 4.44 1.62 -17.94
N THR A 178 5.39 0.69 -17.91
CA THR A 178 5.58 -0.24 -16.80
C THR A 178 7.08 -0.28 -16.50
N ALA A 179 7.46 -0.17 -15.23
CA ALA A 179 8.85 -0.44 -14.85
C ALA A 179 9.14 -1.93 -15.08
N SER A 180 10.36 -2.26 -15.52
CA SER A 180 10.76 -3.66 -15.62
C SER A 180 10.89 -4.29 -14.22
N ALA A 181 10.87 -5.61 -14.16
CA ALA A 181 11.06 -6.32 -12.89
C ALA A 181 12.45 -6.03 -12.31
N GLU A 182 13.47 -5.81 -13.15
CA GLU A 182 14.82 -5.42 -12.74
C GLU A 182 14.84 -4.01 -12.13
N GLN A 183 14.14 -3.06 -12.74
CA GLN A 183 14.00 -1.70 -12.20
C GLN A 183 13.27 -1.71 -10.86
N ALA A 184 12.23 -2.53 -10.73
CA ALA A 184 11.54 -2.72 -9.45
C ALA A 184 12.49 -3.30 -8.39
N GLN A 185 13.25 -4.35 -8.74
CA GLN A 185 14.23 -4.97 -7.85
C GLN A 185 15.29 -3.96 -7.39
N GLU A 186 15.84 -3.19 -8.30
CA GLU A 186 16.88 -2.19 -8.00
C GLU A 186 16.41 -1.21 -6.91
N ILE A 187 15.25 -0.62 -7.08
CA ILE A 187 14.71 0.34 -6.10
C ILE A 187 14.28 -0.34 -4.81
N HIS A 188 13.68 -1.52 -4.86
CA HIS A 188 13.30 -2.26 -3.66
C HIS A 188 14.51 -2.65 -2.81
N ALA A 189 15.58 -3.12 -3.44
CA ALA A 189 16.85 -3.39 -2.76
C ALA A 189 17.43 -2.13 -2.12
N TYR A 190 17.40 -1.01 -2.84
CA TYR A 190 17.85 0.28 -2.31
C TYR A 190 17.01 0.76 -1.12
N ILE A 191 15.68 0.68 -1.22
CA ILE A 191 14.77 0.98 -0.10
C ILE A 191 15.16 0.15 1.14
N ARG A 192 15.39 -1.16 0.96
CA ARG A 192 15.80 -2.04 2.06
C ARG A 192 17.14 -1.65 2.66
N GLN A 193 18.10 -1.20 1.86
CA GLN A 193 19.37 -0.68 2.34
C GLN A 193 19.18 0.60 3.17
N VAL A 194 18.36 1.55 2.70
CA VAL A 194 18.03 2.77 3.44
C VAL A 194 17.36 2.43 4.78
N LEU A 195 16.40 1.53 4.79
CA LEU A 195 15.75 1.07 6.02
C LEU A 195 16.76 0.39 6.98
N ALA A 196 17.67 -0.43 6.45
CA ALA A 196 18.67 -1.13 7.25
C ALA A 196 19.68 -0.16 7.89
N ALA A 197 19.96 0.99 7.29
CA ALA A 197 20.83 2.00 7.87
C ALA A 197 20.30 2.53 9.22
N LYS A 198 18.99 2.54 9.44
CA LYS A 198 18.36 2.98 10.69
C LYS A 198 17.96 1.82 11.59
N PHE A 199 17.33 0.77 11.01
CA PHE A 199 16.67 -0.29 11.78
C PHE A 199 17.41 -1.63 11.73
N GLY A 200 18.59 -1.68 11.12
CA GLY A 200 19.45 -2.86 11.11
C GLY A 200 18.75 -4.09 10.52
N ALA A 201 18.85 -5.21 11.23
CA ALA A 201 18.30 -6.48 10.80
C ALA A 201 16.75 -6.48 10.64
N ALA A 202 16.04 -5.60 11.36
CA ALA A 202 14.58 -5.50 11.24
C ALA A 202 14.12 -5.11 9.82
N ALA A 203 14.96 -4.42 9.06
CA ALA A 203 14.68 -4.07 7.67
C ALA A 203 14.50 -5.31 6.76
N GLN A 204 15.11 -6.44 7.14
CA GLN A 204 14.96 -7.69 6.39
C GLN A 204 13.57 -8.33 6.54
N GLU A 205 12.79 -7.93 7.54
CA GLU A 205 11.43 -8.42 7.76
C GLU A 205 10.34 -7.46 7.23
N THR A 206 10.72 -6.24 6.79
CA THR A 206 9.78 -5.24 6.27
C THR A 206 9.29 -5.65 4.88
N ALA A 207 7.97 -5.72 4.69
CA ALA A 207 7.38 -5.95 3.38
C ALA A 207 7.46 -4.68 2.52
N ILE A 208 8.00 -4.82 1.30
CA ILE A 208 8.10 -3.74 0.30
C ILE A 208 7.29 -4.14 -0.92
N LEU A 209 6.24 -3.37 -1.22
CA LEU A 209 5.28 -3.62 -2.28
C LEU A 209 5.63 -2.82 -3.53
N TYR A 210 5.44 -3.43 -4.69
CA TYR A 210 5.52 -2.72 -5.97
C TYR A 210 4.20 -2.02 -6.25
N GLY A 211 4.21 -0.68 -6.39
CA GLY A 211 3.05 0.18 -6.61
C GLY A 211 2.87 0.65 -8.06
N GLY A 212 3.67 0.16 -8.99
CA GLY A 212 3.51 0.43 -10.41
C GLY A 212 2.44 -0.43 -11.08
N SER A 213 2.39 -0.42 -12.43
CA SER A 213 1.43 -1.20 -13.19
C SER A 213 1.69 -2.70 -13.04
N CYS A 214 0.86 -3.36 -12.24
CA CYS A 214 0.89 -4.81 -12.01
C CYS A 214 -0.43 -5.44 -12.49
N LYS A 215 -0.31 -6.50 -13.27
CA LYS A 215 -1.42 -7.25 -13.91
C LYS A 215 -1.17 -8.75 -13.73
N PRO A 216 -2.17 -9.62 -13.94
CA PRO A 216 -1.97 -11.06 -13.91
C PRO A 216 -0.82 -11.56 -14.78
N SER A 217 -0.60 -10.89 -15.95
CA SER A 217 0.41 -11.30 -16.94
C SER A 217 1.86 -11.00 -16.53
N ASN A 218 2.12 -10.05 -15.61
CA ASN A 218 3.48 -9.67 -15.20
C ASN A 218 3.76 -9.88 -13.70
N ALA A 219 2.74 -10.20 -12.92
CA ALA A 219 2.87 -10.35 -11.47
C ALA A 219 3.90 -11.40 -11.05
N ALA A 220 3.93 -12.56 -11.72
CA ALA A 220 4.86 -13.64 -11.39
C ALA A 220 6.32 -13.23 -11.60
N GLU A 221 6.63 -12.48 -12.66
CA GLU A 221 7.97 -11.99 -12.95
C GLU A 221 8.43 -10.95 -11.91
N ILE A 222 7.54 -10.02 -11.55
CA ILE A 222 7.81 -8.96 -10.56
C ILE A 222 7.99 -9.58 -9.18
N PHE A 223 7.09 -10.48 -8.76
CA PHE A 223 7.11 -11.09 -7.43
C PHE A 223 8.19 -12.19 -7.26
N ALA A 224 8.83 -12.61 -8.36
CA ALA A 224 10.00 -13.48 -8.29
C ALA A 224 11.28 -12.74 -7.85
N LYS A 225 11.28 -11.40 -7.83
CA LYS A 225 12.43 -10.61 -7.42
C LYS A 225 12.62 -10.66 -5.90
N GLU A 226 13.88 -10.71 -5.47
CA GLU A 226 14.27 -10.97 -4.08
C GLU A 226 13.68 -9.97 -3.07
N ASP A 227 13.62 -8.68 -3.44
CA ASP A 227 13.19 -7.62 -2.54
C ASP A 227 11.75 -7.16 -2.78
N VAL A 228 11.01 -7.81 -3.68
CA VAL A 228 9.61 -7.51 -3.96
C VAL A 228 8.70 -8.47 -3.17
N ASP A 229 8.01 -7.95 -2.18
CA ASP A 229 7.17 -8.73 -1.25
C ASP A 229 5.69 -8.69 -1.62
N GLY A 230 5.36 -8.16 -2.80
CA GLY A 230 3.98 -8.09 -3.31
C GLY A 230 3.68 -6.81 -4.06
N GLY A 231 2.40 -6.41 -4.07
CA GLY A 231 1.98 -5.24 -4.82
C GLY A 231 0.91 -4.40 -4.15
N LEU A 232 0.97 -3.08 -4.39
CA LEU A 232 -0.13 -2.15 -4.17
C LEU A 232 -0.82 -1.93 -5.52
N ILE A 233 -1.98 -2.57 -5.69
CA ILE A 233 -2.64 -2.77 -6.97
C ILE A 233 -3.75 -1.73 -7.18
N GLY A 234 -3.69 -0.98 -8.28
CA GLY A 234 -4.73 -0.04 -8.67
C GLY A 234 -5.83 -0.71 -9.51
N GLY A 235 -5.92 -0.36 -10.80
CA GLY A 235 -7.03 -0.76 -11.69
C GLY A 235 -7.32 -2.26 -11.75
N ALA A 236 -6.33 -3.13 -11.70
CA ALA A 236 -6.54 -4.58 -11.67
C ALA A 236 -7.24 -5.07 -10.39
N ALA A 237 -7.21 -4.29 -9.30
CA ALA A 237 -7.94 -4.61 -8.07
C ALA A 237 -9.45 -4.32 -8.15
N LEU A 238 -9.93 -3.73 -9.24
CA LEU A 238 -11.35 -3.48 -9.50
C LEU A 238 -12.07 -4.68 -10.16
N LYS A 239 -11.37 -5.79 -10.36
CA LYS A 239 -11.90 -7.07 -10.78
C LYS A 239 -11.37 -8.16 -9.86
N ALA A 240 -12.26 -8.89 -9.20
CA ALA A 240 -11.88 -9.92 -8.22
C ALA A 240 -10.97 -10.99 -8.85
N GLU A 241 -11.30 -11.45 -10.05
CA GLU A 241 -10.50 -12.42 -10.80
C GLU A 241 -9.07 -11.95 -11.06
N ASP A 242 -8.90 -10.73 -11.59
CA ASP A 242 -7.57 -10.16 -11.87
C ASP A 242 -6.77 -9.95 -10.58
N PHE A 243 -7.42 -9.47 -9.53
CA PHE A 243 -6.80 -9.21 -8.24
C PHE A 243 -6.28 -10.51 -7.59
N LEU A 244 -7.07 -11.56 -7.60
CA LEU A 244 -6.67 -12.88 -7.09
C LEU A 244 -5.61 -13.54 -7.98
N ALA A 245 -5.73 -13.38 -9.31
CA ALA A 245 -4.73 -13.89 -10.25
C ALA A 245 -3.34 -13.26 -10.04
N ILE A 246 -3.28 -11.99 -9.65
CA ILE A 246 -2.03 -11.33 -9.24
C ILE A 246 -1.43 -12.04 -8.02
N GLY A 247 -2.23 -12.41 -7.03
CA GLY A 247 -1.76 -13.16 -5.86
C GLY A 247 -1.21 -14.55 -6.21
N LYS A 248 -1.75 -15.20 -7.23
CA LYS A 248 -1.23 -16.48 -7.76
C LYS A 248 0.19 -16.35 -8.31
N GLY A 249 0.67 -15.13 -8.61
CA GLY A 249 2.05 -14.87 -9.01
C GLY A 249 3.12 -15.28 -7.98
N PHE A 250 2.73 -15.50 -6.72
CA PHE A 250 3.60 -16.08 -5.70
C PHE A 250 3.62 -17.63 -5.67
N SER A 251 2.77 -18.25 -6.46
CA SER A 251 2.66 -19.72 -6.52
C SER A 251 3.72 -20.26 -7.49
N LYS A 252 4.92 -20.56 -7.00
CA LYS A 252 5.88 -21.46 -7.63
C LYS A 252 6.46 -22.38 -6.60
#